data_ddd48f64a6b8e9b1c95a2f4905316a0a
#
_entry.id   ddd48f64a6b8e9b1c95a2f4905316a0a
#
_cell.length_a   1.000
_cell.length_b   1.000
_cell.length_c   1.000
_cell.angle_alpha   90.00
_cell.angle_beta   90.00
_cell.angle_gamma   90.00
#
_symmetry.space_group_name_H-M   'P 1'
#
loop_
_entity.id
_entity.type
_entity.pdbx_description
1 polymer ?
#
loop_
_entity_poly.entity_id
_entity_poly.type
_entity_poly.pdbx_seq_one_letter_code
_entity_poly.pdbx_strand_id
1 'polypeptide(L)'
;TIPKHLRDIVVTEYGVADLRGQSDADVIKRLINVADSRFQDSLLEFAKSNGKVEQGYRIPATARNNTPERLRAALAPHQASGLLPDYPFGNDLTDQELALSTSLRKIKALSEEPGQFIPAAFRALLHKADPEAARPFLERIHLEHPETTREFLVQQLLLLDLEERGLLKVS
;
A
#
# COMPACT_ATOMS: atom_id res chain seq x y z
N THR A 1 0.37 -25.76 -5.19
CA THR A 1 0.35 -25.25 -6.59
C THR A 1 -0.86 -25.84 -7.30
N ILE A 2 -1.68 -25.03 -7.97
CA ILE A 2 -2.85 -25.49 -8.70
C ILE A 2 -2.38 -26.00 -10.08
N PRO A 3 -2.71 -27.24 -10.51
CA PRO A 3 -2.41 -27.75 -11.83
C PRO A 3 -3.01 -26.87 -12.94
N LYS A 4 -2.33 -26.79 -14.10
CA LYS A 4 -2.73 -25.95 -15.23
C LYS A 4 -4.18 -26.17 -15.68
N HIS A 5 -4.60 -27.43 -15.78
CA HIS A 5 -5.92 -27.83 -16.26
C HIS A 5 -7.09 -27.55 -15.30
N LEU A 6 -6.78 -27.10 -14.06
CA LEU A 6 -7.78 -26.69 -13.08
C LEU A 6 -7.91 -25.16 -12.97
N ARG A 7 -7.26 -24.40 -13.87
CA ARG A 7 -7.34 -22.94 -13.90
C ARG A 7 -8.32 -22.51 -14.98
N ASP A 8 -9.44 -22.00 -14.57
CA ASP A 8 -10.50 -21.56 -15.48
C ASP A 8 -10.46 -20.06 -15.71
N ILE A 9 -10.45 -19.28 -14.62
CA ILE A 9 -10.48 -17.81 -14.66
C ILE A 9 -9.43 -17.27 -13.71
N VAL A 10 -8.66 -16.31 -14.17
CA VAL A 10 -7.68 -15.56 -13.34
C VAL A 10 -8.15 -14.12 -13.23
N VAL A 11 -8.30 -13.65 -11.99
CA VAL A 11 -8.66 -12.27 -11.68
C VAL A 11 -7.45 -11.59 -11.04
N THR A 12 -7.12 -10.43 -11.55
CA THR A 12 -6.12 -9.53 -10.97
C THR A 12 -6.76 -8.16 -10.75
N GLU A 13 -6.06 -7.27 -10.08
CA GLU A 13 -6.46 -5.86 -9.93
C GLU A 13 -6.59 -5.11 -11.27
N TYR A 14 -6.07 -5.67 -12.36
CA TYR A 14 -6.06 -5.06 -13.70
C TYR A 14 -7.08 -5.64 -14.66
N GLY A 15 -7.69 -6.77 -14.32
CA GLY A 15 -8.72 -7.39 -15.16
C GLY A 15 -8.95 -8.87 -14.91
N VAL A 16 -9.71 -9.46 -15.82
CA VAL A 16 -10.11 -10.86 -15.77
C VAL A 16 -9.63 -11.59 -17.04
N ALA A 17 -8.92 -12.69 -16.86
CA ALA A 17 -8.50 -13.59 -17.93
C ALA A 17 -9.31 -14.89 -17.85
N ASP A 18 -10.26 -15.07 -18.77
CA ASP A 18 -10.97 -16.34 -18.95
C ASP A 18 -10.10 -17.28 -19.79
N LEU A 19 -9.66 -18.38 -19.20
CA LEU A 19 -8.72 -19.33 -19.80
C LEU A 19 -9.42 -20.56 -20.37
N ARG A 20 -10.70 -20.70 -20.18
CA ARG A 20 -11.48 -21.87 -20.57
C ARG A 20 -11.53 -22.03 -22.09
N GLY A 21 -11.22 -23.23 -22.57
CA GLY A 21 -11.26 -23.57 -23.99
C GLY A 21 -10.21 -22.84 -24.85
N GLN A 22 -9.20 -22.24 -24.24
CA GLN A 22 -8.16 -21.49 -24.93
C GLN A 22 -6.94 -22.37 -25.24
N SER A 23 -6.25 -22.06 -26.35
CA SER A 23 -4.94 -22.64 -26.63
C SER A 23 -3.90 -22.16 -25.61
N ASP A 24 -2.77 -22.88 -25.47
CA ASP A 24 -1.68 -22.46 -24.59
C ASP A 24 -1.16 -21.06 -24.91
N ALA A 25 -1.05 -20.71 -26.20
CA ALA A 25 -0.63 -19.40 -26.63
C ALA A 25 -1.64 -18.30 -26.20
N ASP A 26 -2.93 -18.57 -26.34
CA ASP A 26 -3.97 -17.61 -25.96
C ASP A 26 -4.07 -17.45 -24.44
N VAL A 27 -3.89 -18.54 -23.69
CA VAL A 27 -3.79 -18.49 -22.23
C VAL A 27 -2.65 -17.55 -21.80
N ILE A 28 -1.45 -17.71 -22.40
CA ILE A 28 -0.30 -16.86 -22.09
C ILE A 28 -0.60 -15.38 -22.43
N LYS A 29 -1.14 -15.10 -23.60
CA LYS A 29 -1.52 -13.74 -24.01
C LYS A 29 -2.51 -13.10 -23.04
N ARG A 30 -3.56 -13.85 -22.64
CA ARG A 30 -4.57 -13.38 -21.69
C ARG A 30 -3.99 -13.08 -20.30
N LEU A 31 -3.09 -13.94 -19.82
CA LEU A 31 -2.40 -13.73 -18.54
C LEU A 31 -1.48 -12.50 -18.58
N ILE A 32 -0.72 -12.33 -19.69
CA ILE A 32 0.12 -11.12 -19.86
C ILE A 32 -0.74 -9.86 -19.88
N ASN A 33 -1.92 -9.89 -20.49
CA ASN A 33 -2.80 -8.74 -20.57
C ASN A 33 -3.36 -8.28 -19.21
N VAL A 34 -3.43 -9.16 -18.22
CA VAL A 34 -3.87 -8.83 -16.85
C VAL A 34 -2.70 -8.76 -15.85
N ALA A 35 -1.47 -8.84 -16.33
CA ALA A 35 -0.28 -8.63 -15.52
C ALA A 35 0.05 -7.14 -15.40
N ASP A 36 0.78 -6.77 -14.34
CA ASP A 36 1.34 -5.42 -14.19
C ASP A 36 2.25 -5.06 -15.36
N SER A 37 2.08 -3.86 -15.91
CA SER A 37 2.76 -3.42 -17.14
C SER A 37 4.29 -3.39 -17.00
N ARG A 38 4.83 -3.28 -15.79
CA ARG A 38 6.28 -3.36 -15.52
C ARG A 38 6.89 -4.70 -15.88
N PHE A 39 6.09 -5.77 -15.86
CA PHE A 39 6.55 -7.14 -16.12
C PHE A 39 6.12 -7.68 -17.48
N GLN A 40 5.19 -7.03 -18.17
CA GLN A 40 4.60 -7.54 -19.41
C GLN A 40 5.63 -7.81 -20.51
N ASP A 41 6.60 -6.90 -20.71
CA ASP A 41 7.58 -7.05 -21.79
C ASP A 41 8.52 -8.22 -21.54
N SER A 42 9.00 -8.42 -20.32
CA SER A 42 9.86 -9.55 -19.96
C SER A 42 9.11 -10.88 -20.06
N LEU A 43 7.84 -10.91 -19.64
CA LEU A 43 6.99 -12.10 -19.77
C LEU A 43 6.74 -12.47 -21.23
N LEU A 44 6.48 -11.46 -22.09
CA LEU A 44 6.26 -11.66 -23.52
C LEU A 44 7.53 -12.13 -24.21
N GLU A 45 8.67 -11.54 -23.91
CA GLU A 45 9.97 -11.94 -24.46
C GLU A 45 10.30 -13.40 -24.10
N PHE A 46 10.09 -13.76 -22.83
CA PHE A 46 10.26 -15.14 -22.38
C PHE A 46 9.33 -16.10 -23.12
N ALA A 47 8.06 -15.74 -23.31
CA ALA A 47 7.11 -16.58 -24.03
C ALA A 47 7.49 -16.77 -25.50
N LYS A 48 7.96 -15.71 -26.17
CA LYS A 48 8.43 -15.75 -27.56
C LYS A 48 9.71 -16.55 -27.73
N SER A 49 10.68 -16.37 -26.85
CA SER A 49 11.96 -17.13 -26.91
C SER A 49 11.78 -18.63 -26.74
N ASN A 50 10.73 -19.02 -25.98
CA ASN A 50 10.37 -20.43 -25.82
C ASN A 50 9.35 -20.95 -26.86
N GLY A 51 9.06 -20.17 -27.91
CA GLY A 51 8.13 -20.57 -28.98
C GLY A 51 6.69 -20.77 -28.53
N LYS A 52 6.29 -20.18 -27.39
CA LYS A 52 4.95 -20.31 -26.83
C LYS A 52 3.96 -19.29 -27.35
N VAL A 53 4.46 -18.18 -27.87
CA VAL A 53 3.67 -17.10 -28.48
C VAL A 53 4.38 -16.71 -29.79
N GLU A 54 3.61 -16.36 -30.81
CA GLU A 54 4.14 -15.94 -32.12
C GLU A 54 4.97 -14.65 -32.01
N GLN A 55 6.05 -14.56 -32.82
CA GLN A 55 6.98 -13.41 -32.77
C GLN A 55 6.28 -12.08 -33.09
N GLY A 56 5.26 -12.10 -33.94
CA GLY A 56 4.49 -10.92 -34.33
C GLY A 56 3.50 -10.40 -33.31
N TYR A 57 3.21 -11.16 -32.25
CA TYR A 57 2.24 -10.73 -31.25
C TYR A 57 2.70 -9.46 -30.50
N ARG A 58 1.76 -8.56 -30.28
CA ARG A 58 1.95 -7.34 -29.49
C ARG A 58 0.85 -7.23 -28.44
N ILE A 59 1.21 -6.84 -27.24
CA ILE A 59 0.25 -6.61 -26.16
C ILE A 59 -0.67 -5.43 -26.57
N PRO A 60 -1.99 -5.58 -26.48
CA PRO A 60 -2.93 -4.51 -26.82
C PRO A 60 -2.67 -3.23 -26.01
N ALA A 61 -2.84 -2.07 -26.63
CA ALA A 61 -2.63 -0.79 -25.97
C ALA A 61 -3.51 -0.62 -24.71
N THR A 62 -4.71 -1.20 -24.73
CA THR A 62 -5.65 -1.18 -23.58
C THR A 62 -5.12 -1.91 -22.36
N ALA A 63 -4.21 -2.88 -22.52
CA ALA A 63 -3.58 -3.63 -21.45
C ALA A 63 -2.20 -3.08 -21.03
N ARG A 64 -1.71 -2.03 -21.69
CA ARG A 64 -0.37 -1.46 -21.45
C ARG A 64 -0.30 -0.44 -20.33
N ASN A 65 -1.41 -0.19 -19.65
CA ASN A 65 -1.47 0.77 -18.53
C ASN A 65 -1.97 0.10 -17.23
N ASN A 66 -1.52 -1.11 -16.98
CA ASN A 66 -1.78 -1.86 -15.76
C ASN A 66 -0.75 -1.45 -14.72
N THR A 67 -0.97 -0.35 -14.02
CA THR A 67 -0.04 0.19 -13.04
C THR A 67 -0.71 0.46 -11.69
N PRO A 68 0.02 0.35 -10.57
CA PRO A 68 -0.50 0.68 -9.25
C PRO A 68 -1.00 2.12 -9.16
N GLU A 69 -0.36 3.06 -9.86
CA GLU A 69 -0.73 4.48 -9.90
C GLU A 69 -2.11 4.67 -10.53
N ARG A 70 -2.36 4.02 -11.67
CA ARG A 70 -3.67 4.04 -12.32
C ARG A 70 -4.75 3.42 -11.42
N LEU A 71 -4.43 2.31 -10.77
CA LEU A 71 -5.36 1.67 -9.84
C LEU A 71 -5.71 2.60 -8.68
N ARG A 72 -4.70 3.20 -8.03
CA ARG A 72 -4.93 4.17 -6.94
C ARG A 72 -5.77 5.36 -7.42
N ALA A 73 -5.46 5.92 -8.59
CA ALA A 73 -6.23 7.03 -9.15
C ALA A 73 -7.70 6.66 -9.42
N ALA A 74 -7.96 5.43 -9.91
CA ALA A 74 -9.32 4.93 -10.14
C ALA A 74 -10.09 4.71 -8.83
N LEU A 75 -9.42 4.27 -7.76
CA LEU A 75 -10.05 3.98 -6.48
C LEU A 75 -10.19 5.21 -5.56
N ALA A 76 -9.37 6.24 -5.74
CA ALA A 76 -9.33 7.42 -4.88
C ALA A 76 -10.69 8.11 -4.69
N PRO A 77 -11.55 8.32 -5.71
CA PRO A 77 -12.87 8.90 -5.51
C PRO A 77 -13.79 8.03 -4.64
N HIS A 78 -13.68 6.71 -4.75
CA HIS A 78 -14.47 5.76 -3.96
C HIS A 78 -14.00 5.68 -2.51
N GLN A 79 -12.71 5.81 -2.27
CA GLN A 79 -12.15 5.93 -0.93
C GLN A 79 -12.58 7.24 -0.28
N ALA A 80 -12.49 8.36 -1.01
CA ALA A 80 -12.91 9.67 -0.52
C ALA A 80 -14.41 9.75 -0.18
N SER A 81 -15.26 9.00 -0.90
CA SER A 81 -16.70 8.90 -0.62
C SER A 81 -17.07 7.90 0.49
N GLY A 82 -16.07 7.20 1.07
CA GLY A 82 -16.30 6.20 2.11
C GLY A 82 -16.83 4.84 1.62
N LEU A 83 -16.96 4.64 0.29
CA LEU A 83 -17.38 3.36 -0.28
C LEU A 83 -16.32 2.25 -0.13
N LEU A 84 -15.06 2.64 0.03
CA LEU A 84 -13.93 1.73 0.27
C LEU A 84 -13.22 2.15 1.56
N PRO A 85 -13.79 1.86 2.74
CA PRO A 85 -13.12 2.13 4.02
C PRO A 85 -11.95 1.17 4.23
N ASP A 86 -10.97 1.59 5.02
CA ASP A 86 -9.78 0.77 5.34
C ASP A 86 -10.15 -0.59 5.96
N TYR A 87 -11.26 -0.64 6.67
CA TYR A 87 -11.74 -1.85 7.35
C TYR A 87 -13.22 -2.11 7.02
N PRO A 88 -13.54 -2.65 5.83
CA PRO A 88 -14.92 -2.82 5.37
C PRO A 88 -15.74 -3.81 6.22
N PHE A 89 -15.09 -4.72 6.92
CA PHE A 89 -15.73 -5.71 7.81
C PHE A 89 -15.49 -5.43 9.30
N GLY A 90 -15.05 -4.22 9.64
CA GLY A 90 -14.59 -3.88 10.96
C GLY A 90 -13.14 -4.34 11.22
N ASN A 91 -12.67 -4.14 12.42
CA ASN A 91 -11.34 -4.58 12.89
C ASN A 91 -11.40 -4.86 14.39
N ASP A 92 -10.43 -5.61 14.90
CA ASP A 92 -10.30 -5.95 16.33
C ASP A 92 -9.46 -4.92 17.10
N LEU A 93 -9.09 -3.80 16.46
CA LEU A 93 -8.31 -2.75 17.07
C LEU A 93 -9.21 -1.84 17.92
N THR A 94 -8.72 -1.44 19.07
CA THR A 94 -9.32 -0.35 19.85
C THR A 94 -9.13 1.00 19.14
N ASP A 95 -9.92 2.02 19.51
CA ASP A 95 -9.78 3.36 18.94
C ASP A 95 -8.38 3.93 19.11
N GLN A 96 -7.71 3.61 20.23
CA GLN A 96 -6.31 4.00 20.46
C GLN A 96 -5.34 3.31 19.52
N GLU A 97 -5.49 2.00 19.29
CA GLU A 97 -4.67 1.24 18.34
C GLU A 97 -4.88 1.70 16.91
N LEU A 98 -6.11 2.03 16.56
CA LEU A 98 -6.43 2.57 15.25
C LEU A 98 -5.79 3.95 15.04
N ALA A 99 -5.84 4.80 16.06
CA ALA A 99 -5.17 6.11 16.05
C ALA A 99 -3.65 5.95 15.91
N LEU A 100 -3.02 5.06 16.69
CA LEU A 100 -1.60 4.73 16.62
C LEU A 100 -1.19 4.18 15.25
N SER A 101 -1.96 3.21 14.73
CA SER A 101 -1.72 2.63 13.41
C SER A 101 -1.69 3.69 12.32
N THR A 102 -2.61 4.65 12.38
CA THR A 102 -2.68 5.76 11.41
C THR A 102 -1.46 6.69 11.53
N SER A 103 -1.10 7.09 12.75
CA SER A 103 0.07 7.94 13.00
C SER A 103 1.38 7.27 12.60
N LEU A 104 1.55 5.98 12.95
CA LEU A 104 2.75 5.23 12.60
C LEU A 104 2.91 5.03 11.09
N ARG A 105 1.81 4.80 10.35
CA ARG A 105 1.85 4.76 8.88
C ARG A 105 2.29 6.10 8.28
N LYS A 106 1.80 7.21 8.83
CA LYS A 106 2.21 8.56 8.39
C LYS A 106 3.69 8.81 8.66
N ILE A 107 4.18 8.47 9.86
CA ILE A 107 5.61 8.59 10.22
C ILE A 107 6.47 7.73 9.31
N LYS A 108 6.04 6.49 9.01
CA LYS A 108 6.74 5.61 8.08
C LYS A 108 6.82 6.23 6.68
N ALA A 109 5.71 6.71 6.13
CA ALA A 109 5.69 7.36 4.81
C ALA A 109 6.61 8.58 4.79
N LEU A 110 6.61 9.41 5.84
CA LEU A 110 7.53 10.53 5.97
C LEU A 110 9.01 10.07 5.98
N SER A 111 9.32 8.94 6.63
CA SER A 111 10.70 8.43 6.70
C SER A 111 11.24 7.94 5.36
N GLU A 112 10.37 7.64 4.41
CA GLU A 112 10.73 7.22 3.05
C GLU A 112 11.05 8.44 2.13
N GLU A 113 10.70 9.66 2.56
CA GLU A 113 10.90 10.92 1.82
C GLU A 113 11.79 11.90 2.62
N PRO A 114 13.13 11.86 2.47
CA PRO A 114 14.06 12.68 3.27
C PRO A 114 13.76 14.18 3.21
N GLY A 115 13.27 14.68 2.07
CA GLY A 115 12.92 16.09 1.88
C GLY A 115 11.76 16.56 2.75
N GLN A 116 10.83 15.68 3.11
CA GLN A 116 9.70 15.95 3.99
C GLN A 116 10.01 15.57 5.46
N PHE A 117 10.82 14.52 5.62
CA PHE A 117 11.17 14.01 6.94
C PHE A 117 11.94 15.02 7.79
N ILE A 118 12.97 15.68 7.23
CA ILE A 118 13.83 16.60 7.98
C ILE A 118 13.02 17.80 8.55
N PRO A 119 12.18 18.51 7.77
CA PRO A 119 11.35 19.57 8.32
C PRO A 119 10.36 19.08 9.37
N ALA A 120 9.74 17.91 9.15
CA ALA A 120 8.79 17.31 10.10
C ALA A 120 9.48 16.94 11.43
N ALA A 121 10.67 16.33 11.37
CA ALA A 121 11.47 15.98 12.53
C ALA A 121 11.87 17.23 13.32
N PHE A 122 12.33 18.28 12.63
CA PHE A 122 12.70 19.54 13.27
C PHE A 122 11.51 20.20 13.96
N ARG A 123 10.34 20.20 13.29
CA ARG A 123 9.09 20.71 13.87
C ARG A 123 8.68 19.93 15.11
N ALA A 124 8.77 18.58 15.07
CA ALA A 124 8.43 17.73 16.20
C ALA A 124 9.37 17.95 17.40
N LEU A 125 10.67 18.15 17.16
CA LEU A 125 11.66 18.42 18.22
C LEU A 125 11.49 19.81 18.86
N LEU A 126 10.98 20.79 18.12
CA LEU A 126 10.65 22.12 18.66
C LEU A 126 9.29 22.15 19.36
N HIS A 127 8.46 21.16 19.09
CA HIS A 127 7.14 21.07 19.68
C HIS A 127 7.24 20.57 21.12
N LYS A 128 6.60 21.26 22.04
CA LYS A 128 6.58 20.90 23.46
C LYS A 128 5.24 20.23 23.79
N ALA A 129 5.01 19.04 23.20
CA ALA A 129 3.87 18.24 23.61
C ALA A 129 4.12 17.61 24.98
N ASP A 130 3.07 17.50 25.78
CA ASP A 130 3.15 16.81 27.08
C ASP A 130 3.08 15.27 26.86
N PRO A 131 4.16 14.52 27.17
CA PRO A 131 4.14 13.08 27.07
C PRO A 131 3.10 12.39 27.99
N GLU A 132 2.76 13.03 29.13
CA GLU A 132 1.76 12.49 30.04
C GLU A 132 0.35 12.49 29.42
N ALA A 133 0.03 13.49 28.60
CA ALA A 133 -1.24 13.54 27.87
C ALA A 133 -1.39 12.37 26.87
N ALA A 134 -0.28 11.86 26.34
CA ALA A 134 -0.22 10.77 25.39
C ALA A 134 0.14 9.43 26.04
N ARG A 135 0.28 9.36 27.35
CA ARG A 135 0.72 8.17 28.10
C ARG A 135 0.00 6.89 27.68
N PRO A 136 -1.36 6.84 27.53
CA PRO A 136 -2.05 5.62 27.12
C PRO A 136 -1.66 5.12 25.72
N PHE A 137 -1.23 6.03 24.84
CA PHE A 137 -0.72 5.69 23.50
C PHE A 137 0.72 5.20 23.57
N LEU A 138 1.57 5.87 24.35
CA LEU A 138 3.00 5.54 24.48
C LEU A 138 3.22 4.18 25.16
N GLU A 139 2.48 3.89 26.24
CA GLU A 139 2.52 2.61 26.95
C GLU A 139 2.23 1.43 26.01
N ARG A 140 1.29 1.60 25.08
CA ARG A 140 0.88 0.54 24.18
C ARG A 140 1.94 0.15 23.14
N ILE A 141 2.89 1.04 22.88
CA ILE A 141 4.00 0.81 21.92
C ILE A 141 5.36 0.83 22.61
N HIS A 142 5.40 0.86 23.93
CA HIS A 142 6.61 0.88 24.76
C HIS A 142 7.54 2.05 24.42
N LEU A 143 6.99 3.25 24.23
CA LEU A 143 7.71 4.48 23.96
C LEU A 143 7.59 5.54 25.07
N GLU A 144 7.20 5.15 26.28
CA GLU A 144 7.14 6.06 27.44
C GLU A 144 8.53 6.60 27.82
N HIS A 145 9.54 5.71 27.71
CA HIS A 145 10.91 5.99 28.05
C HIS A 145 11.84 5.64 26.88
N PRO A 146 11.96 6.53 25.87
CA PRO A 146 12.81 6.25 24.71
C PRO A 146 14.26 6.10 25.11
N GLU A 147 14.89 4.98 24.76
CA GLU A 147 16.28 4.65 25.08
C GLU A 147 17.24 5.11 23.98
N THR A 148 16.73 5.29 22.76
CA THR A 148 17.53 5.68 21.60
C THR A 148 17.06 7.01 21.02
N THR A 149 17.96 7.71 20.32
CA THR A 149 17.64 8.94 19.58
C THR A 149 16.52 8.72 18.56
N ARG A 150 16.49 7.53 17.95
CA ARG A 150 15.45 7.14 17.00
C ARG A 150 14.09 7.02 17.68
N GLU A 151 14.01 6.34 18.79
CA GLU A 151 12.79 6.20 19.58
C GLU A 151 12.28 7.56 20.07
N PHE A 152 13.18 8.40 20.57
CA PHE A 152 12.85 9.76 20.98
C PHE A 152 12.26 10.56 19.83
N LEU A 153 12.85 10.49 18.64
CA LEU A 153 12.30 11.18 17.46
C LEU A 153 10.94 10.64 17.04
N VAL A 154 10.74 9.33 17.06
CA VAL A 154 9.44 8.69 16.77
C VAL A 154 8.41 9.12 17.79
N GLN A 155 8.75 9.16 19.07
CA GLN A 155 7.87 9.66 20.14
C GLN A 155 7.46 11.11 19.86
N GLN A 156 8.39 12.02 19.54
CA GLN A 156 8.08 13.42 19.28
C GLN A 156 7.19 13.61 18.03
N LEU A 157 7.45 12.85 16.97
CA LEU A 157 6.61 12.86 15.77
C LEU A 157 5.19 12.32 16.05
N LEU A 158 5.09 11.31 16.89
CA LEU A 158 3.81 10.74 17.30
C LEU A 158 3.01 11.74 18.16
N LEU A 159 3.64 12.37 19.14
CA LEU A 159 3.01 13.39 19.99
C LEU A 159 2.45 14.54 19.15
N LEU A 160 3.25 15.04 18.20
CA LEU A 160 2.84 16.10 17.29
C LEU A 160 1.62 15.69 16.45
N ASP A 161 1.63 14.48 15.86
CA ASP A 161 0.52 14.01 15.02
C ASP A 161 -0.76 13.76 15.85
N LEU A 162 -0.65 13.18 17.03
CA LEU A 162 -1.80 12.95 17.91
C LEU A 162 -2.43 14.27 18.37
N GLU A 163 -1.63 15.30 18.66
CA GLU A 163 -2.10 16.61 19.05
C GLU A 163 -2.77 17.34 17.88
N GLU A 164 -2.14 17.34 16.69
CA GLU A 164 -2.74 17.91 15.47
C GLU A 164 -4.09 17.29 15.12
N ARG A 165 -4.29 16.04 15.47
CA ARG A 165 -5.56 15.30 15.28
C ARG A 165 -6.56 15.50 16.42
N GLY A 166 -6.20 16.27 17.46
CA GLY A 166 -7.06 16.51 18.62
C GLY A 166 -7.31 15.28 19.48
N LEU A 167 -6.41 14.29 19.46
CA LEU A 167 -6.54 13.02 20.18
C LEU A 167 -5.92 13.09 21.59
N LEU A 168 -5.09 14.08 21.85
CA LEU A 168 -4.55 14.36 23.19
C LEU A 168 -5.52 15.27 23.94
N LYS A 169 -5.90 14.90 25.15
CA LYS A 169 -6.64 15.79 26.05
C LYS A 169 -5.67 16.86 26.54
N VAL A 170 -5.89 18.09 26.13
CA VAL A 170 -5.23 19.25 26.75
C VAL A 170 -5.78 19.35 28.17
N SER A 171 -4.91 19.22 29.17
CA SER A 171 -5.24 19.44 30.59
C SER A 171 -5.42 20.91 30.88
#